data_c2311b58423e2e7c1db3a361cf27d22b
#
_entry.id   c2311b58423e2e7c1db3a361cf27d22b
#
_cell.length_a   1.000
_cell.length_b   1.000
_cell.length_c   1.000
_cell.angle_alpha   90.00
_cell.angle_beta   90.00
_cell.angle_gamma   90.00
#
_symmetry.space_group_name_H-M   'P 1'
#
loop_
_entity.id
_entity.type
_entity.pdbx_description
1 polymer ?
#
loop_
_entity_poly.entity_id
_entity_poly.type
_entity_poly.pdbx_seq_one_letter_code
_entity_poly.pdbx_strand_id
1 'polypeptide(L)'
;MYPDLKHKRGTSPIVSTLLLLGITVFAMLMVIGYSNNIISHQSAQMGERLVVEKTFIEPTQISVWVRNIGHGELTITETLVNQTFHIFTPKIILPSPDGNPTAVATEIIIPGTYTQGVYQLSLFTSRGNKLGIVEVEYS
;
A
#
# COMPACT_ATOMS: atom_id res chain seq x y z
N MET A 1 -4.96 -44.00 -60.82
CA MET A 1 -5.67 -44.33 -59.57
C MET A 1 -5.21 -43.38 -58.49
N TYR A 2 -5.95 -42.33 -58.21
CA TYR A 2 -5.62 -41.34 -57.21
C TYR A 2 -6.17 -41.83 -55.84
N PRO A 3 -5.39 -41.84 -54.78
CA PRO A 3 -5.90 -42.20 -53.47
C PRO A 3 -6.90 -41.15 -53.04
N ASP A 4 -8.07 -41.61 -52.68
CA ASP A 4 -9.20 -40.86 -52.11
C ASP A 4 -8.75 -40.19 -50.86
N LEU A 5 -8.50 -38.90 -50.92
CA LEU A 5 -8.26 -38.07 -49.75
C LEU A 5 -9.56 -37.95 -48.96
N LYS A 6 -9.83 -38.95 -48.11
CA LYS A 6 -10.87 -38.85 -47.09
C LYS A 6 -10.65 -37.55 -46.34
N HIS A 7 -11.42 -36.55 -46.65
CA HIS A 7 -11.54 -35.34 -45.85
C HIS A 7 -11.81 -35.76 -44.42
N LYS A 8 -10.78 -35.68 -43.59
CA LYS A 8 -10.99 -35.71 -42.15
C LYS A 8 -11.91 -34.53 -41.84
N ARG A 9 -13.19 -34.82 -41.72
CA ARG A 9 -14.17 -33.83 -41.25
C ARG A 9 -13.63 -33.30 -39.95
N GLY A 10 -13.31 -32.02 -39.91
CA GLY A 10 -12.88 -31.33 -38.72
C GLY A 10 -13.89 -31.51 -37.58
N THR A 11 -13.49 -31.26 -36.39
CA THR A 11 -14.34 -31.28 -35.19
C THR A 11 -15.68 -30.65 -35.50
N SER A 12 -16.77 -31.32 -35.11
CA SER A 12 -18.14 -30.84 -35.32
C SER A 12 -18.23 -29.34 -34.91
N PRO A 13 -18.89 -28.49 -35.66
CA PRO A 13 -19.08 -27.07 -35.32
C PRO A 13 -19.60 -26.88 -33.90
N ILE A 14 -20.42 -27.81 -33.41
CA ILE A 14 -20.96 -27.81 -32.03
C ILE A 14 -19.84 -27.97 -31.01
N VAL A 15 -18.90 -28.88 -31.25
CA VAL A 15 -17.76 -29.09 -30.34
C VAL A 15 -16.85 -27.88 -30.29
N SER A 16 -16.61 -27.25 -31.47
CA SER A 16 -15.80 -26.05 -31.56
C SER A 16 -16.43 -24.86 -30.84
N THR A 17 -17.74 -24.68 -30.95
CA THR A 17 -18.46 -23.61 -30.24
C THR A 17 -18.50 -23.85 -28.73
N LEU A 18 -18.68 -25.10 -28.28
CA LEU A 18 -18.62 -25.41 -26.83
C LEU A 18 -17.21 -25.20 -26.26
N LEU A 19 -16.17 -25.54 -26.99
CA LEU A 19 -14.79 -25.32 -26.56
C LEU A 19 -14.48 -23.85 -26.50
N LEU A 20 -14.90 -23.04 -27.45
CA LEU A 20 -14.73 -21.59 -27.47
C LEU A 20 -15.47 -20.96 -26.28
N LEU A 21 -16.71 -21.39 -26.02
CA LEU A 21 -17.49 -20.91 -24.86
C LEU A 21 -16.81 -21.27 -23.55
N GLY A 22 -16.26 -22.47 -23.42
CA GLY A 22 -15.50 -22.88 -22.24
C GLY A 22 -14.28 -22.01 -21.98
N ILE A 23 -13.50 -21.73 -23.03
CA ILE A 23 -12.31 -20.86 -22.95
C ILE A 23 -12.69 -19.42 -22.57
N THR A 24 -13.75 -18.88 -23.16
CA THR A 24 -14.19 -17.51 -22.86
C THR A 24 -14.68 -17.36 -21.43
N VAL A 25 -15.46 -18.31 -20.93
CA VAL A 25 -15.91 -18.31 -19.52
C VAL A 25 -14.73 -18.43 -18.56
N PHE A 26 -13.79 -19.33 -18.85
CA PHE A 26 -12.59 -19.50 -18.04
C PHE A 26 -11.73 -18.22 -18.02
N ALA A 27 -11.50 -17.60 -19.18
CA ALA A 27 -10.77 -16.33 -19.27
C ALA A 27 -11.47 -15.21 -18.50
N MET A 28 -12.80 -15.13 -18.56
CA MET A 28 -13.57 -14.15 -17.82
C MET A 28 -13.46 -14.33 -16.31
N LEU A 29 -13.51 -15.56 -15.82
CA LEU A 29 -13.32 -15.87 -14.38
C LEU A 29 -11.92 -15.49 -13.90
N MET A 30 -10.89 -15.75 -14.71
CA MET A 30 -9.53 -15.35 -14.42
C MET A 30 -9.39 -13.82 -14.32
N VAL A 31 -9.98 -13.08 -15.26
CA VAL A 31 -9.95 -11.61 -15.25
C VAL A 31 -10.67 -11.05 -14.02
N ILE A 32 -11.84 -11.58 -13.67
CA ILE A 32 -12.59 -11.14 -12.49
C ILE A 32 -11.79 -11.42 -11.21
N GLY A 33 -11.22 -12.60 -11.08
CA GLY A 33 -10.40 -12.96 -9.91
C GLY A 33 -9.17 -12.06 -9.76
N TYR A 34 -8.49 -11.77 -10.85
CA TYR A 34 -7.33 -10.87 -10.86
C TYR A 34 -7.71 -9.43 -10.53
N SER A 35 -8.80 -8.92 -11.14
CA SER A 35 -9.29 -7.56 -10.91
C SER A 35 -9.71 -7.33 -9.46
N ASN A 36 -10.43 -8.27 -8.85
CA ASN A 36 -10.83 -8.17 -7.46
C ASN A 36 -9.64 -8.10 -6.51
N ASN A 37 -8.58 -8.85 -6.79
CA ASN A 37 -7.37 -8.82 -5.99
C ASN A 37 -6.66 -7.45 -6.09
N ILE A 38 -6.53 -6.89 -7.28
CA ILE A 38 -5.94 -5.55 -7.49
C ILE A 38 -6.77 -4.46 -6.81
N ILE A 39 -8.10 -4.49 -6.98
CA ILE A 39 -9.00 -3.47 -6.42
C ILE A 39 -8.93 -3.48 -4.88
N SER A 40 -8.89 -4.65 -4.26
CA SER A 40 -8.80 -4.75 -2.80
C SER A 40 -7.49 -4.16 -2.26
N HIS A 41 -6.37 -4.40 -2.92
CA HIS A 41 -5.08 -3.81 -2.54
C HIS A 41 -5.05 -2.29 -2.72
N GLN A 42 -5.55 -1.79 -3.85
CA GLN A 42 -5.60 -0.35 -4.11
C GLN A 42 -6.55 0.39 -3.16
N SER A 43 -7.71 -0.18 -2.85
CA SER A 43 -8.65 0.41 -1.91
C SER A 43 -8.07 0.52 -0.50
N ALA A 44 -7.31 -0.48 -0.07
CA ALA A 44 -6.62 -0.45 1.22
C ALA A 44 -5.54 0.64 1.27
N GLN A 45 -4.82 0.86 0.17
CA GLN A 45 -3.82 1.93 0.08
C GLN A 45 -4.44 3.33 0.03
N MET A 46 -5.54 3.51 -0.70
CA MET A 46 -6.22 4.80 -0.79
C MET A 46 -6.90 5.24 0.51
N GLY A 47 -7.19 4.30 1.41
CA GLY A 47 -7.78 4.57 2.73
C GLY A 47 -6.77 5.03 3.78
N GLU A 48 -5.47 4.90 3.54
CA GLU A 48 -4.44 5.31 4.49
C GLU A 48 -4.25 6.83 4.48
N ARG A 49 -4.55 7.47 5.60
CA ARG A 49 -4.37 8.90 5.79
C ARG A 49 -3.75 9.17 7.14
N LEU A 50 -2.68 9.93 7.14
CA LEU A 50 -1.93 10.29 8.34
C LEU A 50 -1.78 11.81 8.43
N VAL A 51 -1.95 12.34 9.61
CA VAL A 51 -1.62 13.72 9.94
C VAL A 51 -0.48 13.73 10.96
N VAL A 52 0.55 14.48 10.68
CA VAL A 52 1.61 14.78 11.64
C VAL A 52 1.18 16.00 12.46
N GLU A 53 1.00 15.83 13.75
CA GLU A 53 0.53 16.90 14.64
C GLU A 53 1.68 17.69 15.23
N LYS A 54 2.75 16.99 15.59
CA LYS A 54 3.92 17.56 16.27
C LYS A 54 5.17 16.81 15.89
N THR A 55 6.29 17.52 15.85
CA THR A 55 7.61 16.91 15.71
C THR A 55 8.58 17.62 16.65
N PHE A 56 9.37 16.85 17.38
CA PHE A 56 10.44 17.34 18.24
C PHE A 56 11.74 16.66 17.84
N ILE A 57 12.82 17.44 17.79
CA ILE A 57 14.15 16.93 17.55
C ILE A 57 14.97 17.09 18.81
N GLU A 58 15.58 16.00 19.25
CA GLU A 58 16.54 15.95 20.32
C GLU A 58 17.88 15.43 19.78
N PRO A 59 19.01 15.64 20.46
CA PRO A 59 20.31 15.17 19.96
C PRO A 59 20.38 13.67 19.67
N THR A 60 19.54 12.86 20.33
CA THR A 60 19.57 11.39 20.26
C THR A 60 18.35 10.77 19.59
N GLN A 61 17.33 11.57 19.29
CA GLN A 61 16.08 11.05 18.69
C GLN A 61 15.25 12.14 18.03
N ILE A 62 14.40 11.74 17.10
CA ILE A 62 13.29 12.57 16.61
C ILE A 62 11.99 11.92 17.06
N SER A 63 11.14 12.67 17.74
CA SER A 63 9.79 12.25 18.15
C SER A 63 8.76 12.88 17.22
N VAL A 64 7.97 12.04 16.55
CA VAL A 64 6.92 12.44 15.62
C VAL A 64 5.58 11.98 16.16
N TRP A 65 4.68 12.91 16.42
CA TRP A 65 3.32 12.63 16.86
C TRP A 65 2.38 12.60 15.68
N VAL A 66 1.78 11.45 15.43
CA VAL A 66 0.97 11.18 14.26
C VAL A 66 -0.42 10.69 14.63
N ARG A 67 -1.40 11.06 13.83
CA ARG A 67 -2.77 10.59 13.96
C ARG A 67 -3.25 10.01 12.63
N ASN A 68 -3.88 8.86 12.71
CA ASN A 68 -4.49 8.21 11.56
C ASN A 68 -5.91 8.75 11.38
N ILE A 69 -6.14 9.51 10.32
CA ILE A 69 -7.45 10.04 9.93
C ILE A 69 -8.12 9.20 8.84
N GLY A 70 -7.54 8.06 8.49
CA GLY A 70 -8.12 7.09 7.58
C GLY A 70 -9.17 6.20 8.26
N HIS A 71 -9.76 5.30 7.50
CA HIS A 71 -10.81 4.39 7.97
C HIS A 71 -10.27 3.05 8.48
N GLY A 72 -9.03 2.71 8.15
CA GLY A 72 -8.38 1.45 8.50
C GLY A 72 -7.17 1.63 9.39
N GLU A 73 -6.75 0.55 10.02
CA GLU A 73 -5.51 0.48 10.77
C GLU A 73 -4.30 0.75 9.86
N LEU A 74 -3.35 1.50 10.37
CA LEU A 74 -2.15 1.91 9.67
C LEU A 74 -0.93 1.47 10.47
N THR A 75 0.02 0.82 9.81
CA THR A 75 1.28 0.41 10.44
C THR A 75 2.44 1.16 9.80
N ILE A 76 3.16 1.94 10.59
CA ILE A 76 4.40 2.59 10.15
C ILE A 76 5.56 1.65 10.44
N THR A 77 6.36 1.36 9.41
CA THR A 77 7.48 0.41 9.49
C THR A 77 8.84 1.08 9.32
N GLU A 78 8.88 2.14 8.54
CA GLU A 78 10.12 2.80 8.14
C GLU A 78 9.94 4.31 8.09
N THR A 79 11.02 5.03 8.28
CA THR A 79 11.08 6.47 8.04
C THR A 79 12.30 6.83 7.23
N LEU A 80 12.19 7.87 6.43
CA LEU A 80 13.27 8.46 5.69
C LEU A 80 13.61 9.82 6.33
N VAL A 81 14.83 9.96 6.82
CA VAL A 81 15.35 11.21 7.39
C VAL A 81 16.46 11.71 6.48
N ASN A 82 16.28 12.85 5.82
CA ASN A 82 17.23 13.39 4.86
C ASN A 82 17.76 12.34 3.88
N GLN A 83 16.86 11.54 3.27
CA GLN A 83 17.18 10.46 2.32
C GLN A 83 17.89 9.24 2.93
N THR A 84 18.02 9.16 4.23
CA THR A 84 18.55 7.99 4.92
C THR A 84 17.41 7.20 5.56
N PHE A 85 17.33 5.90 5.28
CA PHE A 85 16.33 5.03 5.89
C PHE A 85 16.68 4.69 7.34
N HIS A 86 15.69 4.87 8.19
CA HIS A 86 15.73 4.45 9.59
C HIS A 86 14.63 3.41 9.82
N ILE A 87 15.03 2.20 10.21
CA ILE A 87 14.13 1.12 10.56
C ILE A 87 13.93 1.16 12.07
N PHE A 88 12.68 1.07 12.50
CA PHE A 88 12.32 1.02 13.91
C PHE A 88 11.24 -0.06 14.14
N THR A 89 10.91 -0.32 15.40
CA THR A 89 9.84 -1.26 15.72
C THR A 89 8.53 -0.79 15.10
N PRO A 90 7.87 -1.59 14.25
CA PRO A 90 6.63 -1.21 13.60
C PRO A 90 5.58 -0.70 14.59
N LYS A 91 4.99 0.43 14.30
CA LYS A 91 3.99 1.07 15.15
C LYS A 91 2.62 1.00 14.49
N ILE A 92 1.66 0.41 15.20
CA ILE A 92 0.27 0.34 14.74
C ILE A 92 -0.46 1.59 15.23
N ILE A 93 -1.15 2.26 14.32
CA ILE A 93 -1.92 3.47 14.58
C ILE A 93 -3.37 3.19 14.24
N LEU A 94 -4.22 3.16 15.25
CA LEU A 94 -5.64 2.92 15.08
C LEU A 94 -6.34 4.09 14.39
N PRO A 95 -7.39 3.83 13.61
CA PRO A 95 -8.12 4.88 12.92
C PRO A 95 -8.89 5.77 13.89
N SER A 96 -8.88 7.06 13.59
CA SER A 96 -9.70 8.06 14.27
C SER A 96 -10.41 8.91 13.21
N PRO A 97 -11.39 8.34 12.48
CA PRO A 97 -11.97 8.94 11.29
C PRO A 97 -12.76 10.22 11.55
N ASP A 98 -13.32 10.38 12.74
CA ASP A 98 -14.29 11.44 13.03
C ASP A 98 -13.67 12.76 13.50
N GLY A 99 -12.36 12.91 13.33
CA GLY A 99 -11.66 14.11 13.79
C GLY A 99 -11.81 14.33 15.32
N ASN A 100 -12.15 13.26 16.05
CA ASN A 100 -12.35 13.32 17.49
C ASN A 100 -11.06 13.84 18.16
N PRO A 101 -11.10 15.02 18.77
CA PRO A 101 -9.92 15.61 19.43
C PRO A 101 -9.40 14.77 20.60
N THR A 102 -10.17 13.78 21.06
CA THR A 102 -9.77 12.84 22.11
C THR A 102 -8.99 11.64 21.57
N ALA A 103 -8.87 11.47 20.26
CA ALA A 103 -8.00 10.46 19.70
C ALA A 103 -6.56 10.82 20.00
N VAL A 104 -5.94 10.00 20.80
CA VAL A 104 -4.54 10.19 21.23
C VAL A 104 -3.62 10.03 20.05
N ALA A 105 -2.86 11.07 19.72
CA ALA A 105 -1.81 10.96 18.72
C ALA A 105 -0.76 9.92 19.19
N THR A 106 -0.30 9.11 18.26
CA THR A 106 0.71 8.09 18.53
C THR A 106 2.10 8.66 18.31
N GLU A 107 2.97 8.51 19.30
CA GLU A 107 4.36 8.91 19.17
C GLU A 107 5.18 7.86 18.43
N ILE A 108 5.96 8.30 17.45
CA ILE A 108 6.96 7.51 16.73
C ILE A 108 8.32 8.09 17.09
N ILE A 109 9.18 7.26 17.66
CA ILE A 109 10.54 7.64 18.06
C ILE A 109 11.52 7.10 17.02
N ILE A 110 12.30 7.99 16.42
CA ILE A 110 13.33 7.67 15.42
C ILE A 110 14.67 7.90 16.10
N PRO A 111 15.35 6.84 16.54
CA PRO A 111 16.65 6.97 17.19
C PRO A 111 17.72 7.37 16.19
N GLY A 112 18.65 8.20 16.62
CA GLY A 112 19.76 8.68 15.77
C GLY A 112 20.58 9.74 16.46
N THR A 113 21.57 10.27 15.78
CA THR A 113 22.34 11.44 16.24
C THR A 113 21.99 12.61 15.35
N TYR A 114 21.41 13.64 15.95
CA TYR A 114 20.91 14.82 15.25
C TYR A 114 21.63 16.07 15.73
N THR A 115 22.03 16.90 14.79
CA THR A 115 22.68 18.21 15.02
C THR A 115 21.77 19.33 14.54
N GLN A 116 22.08 20.55 14.87
CA GLN A 116 21.33 21.71 14.38
C GLN A 116 21.26 21.69 12.86
N GLY A 117 20.09 21.93 12.30
CA GLY A 117 19.84 21.90 10.85
C GLY A 117 18.40 21.60 10.50
N VAL A 118 18.14 21.52 9.21
CA VAL A 118 16.81 21.20 8.67
C VAL A 118 16.74 19.72 8.31
N TYR A 119 15.70 19.04 8.77
CA TYR A 119 15.45 17.62 8.54
C TYR A 119 14.15 17.42 7.78
N GLN A 120 14.24 16.69 6.68
CA GLN A 120 13.06 16.26 5.92
C GLN A 120 12.71 14.82 6.33
N LEU A 121 11.51 14.65 6.87
CA LEU A 121 10.99 13.36 7.33
C LEU A 121 9.95 12.83 6.37
N SER A 122 9.99 11.55 6.10
CA SER A 122 8.95 10.84 5.36
C SER A 122 8.66 9.50 6.04
N LEU A 123 7.40 9.23 6.31
CA LEU A 123 6.96 8.00 6.96
C LEU A 123 6.44 7.02 5.91
N PHE A 124 6.79 5.75 6.06
CA PHE A 124 6.35 4.67 5.17
C PHE A 124 5.51 3.64 5.92
N THR A 125 4.43 3.24 5.29
CA THR A 125 3.54 2.22 5.83
C THR A 125 4.02 0.83 5.43
N SER A 126 3.55 -0.20 6.13
CA SER A 126 3.79 -1.61 5.79
C SER A 126 3.28 -1.99 4.39
N ARG A 127 2.41 -1.17 3.79
CA ARG A 127 1.90 -1.34 2.42
C ARG A 127 2.71 -0.57 1.38
N GLY A 128 3.82 0.10 1.80
CA GLY A 128 4.72 0.85 0.93
C GLY A 128 4.25 2.26 0.57
N ASN A 129 3.20 2.78 1.21
CA ASN A 129 2.76 4.15 0.99
C ASN A 129 3.67 5.14 1.73
N LYS A 130 4.04 6.20 1.05
CA LYS A 130 4.76 7.33 1.62
C LYS A 130 3.75 8.33 2.17
N LEU A 131 3.73 8.49 3.48
CA LEU A 131 2.84 9.39 4.19
C LEU A 131 3.64 10.35 5.07
N GLY A 132 3.04 11.47 5.44
CA GLY A 132 3.59 12.36 6.47
C GLY A 132 4.94 12.98 6.09
N ILE A 133 5.03 13.69 4.97
CA ILE A 133 6.21 14.49 4.64
C ILE A 133 6.22 15.74 5.51
N VAL A 134 7.25 15.88 6.34
CA VAL A 134 7.42 17.02 7.25
C VAL A 134 8.85 17.55 7.16
N GLU A 135 8.99 18.86 7.08
CA GLU A 135 10.26 19.55 7.23
C GLU A 135 10.31 20.17 8.62
N VAL A 136 11.36 19.87 9.37
CA VAL A 136 11.53 20.32 10.74
C VAL A 136 12.92 20.90 10.92
N GLU A 137 12.98 22.06 11.58
CA GLU A 137 14.22 22.72 11.93
C GLU A 137 14.60 22.41 13.38
N TYR A 138 15.85 22.00 13.57
CA TYR A 138 16.47 21.87 14.88
C TYR A 138 17.42 23.06 15.10
N SER A 139 17.00 23.97 15.95
CA SER A 139 17.74 25.19 16.31
C SER A 139 18.47 25.08 17.65
#